data_292568b7b1b51817e6e13257dcccfc68
#
_entry.id   292568b7b1b51817e6e13257dcccfc68
#
_cell.length_a   1.000
_cell.length_b   1.000
_cell.length_c   1.000
_cell.angle_alpha   90.00
_cell.angle_beta   90.00
_cell.angle_gamma   90.00
#
_symmetry.space_group_name_H-M   'P 1'
#
loop_
_entity.id
_entity.type
_entity.pdbx_description
1 polymer ?
#
loop_
_entity_poly.entity_id
_entity_poly.type
_entity_poly.pdbx_seq_one_letter_code
_entity_poly.pdbx_strand_id
1 'polypeptide(L)'
;MASKALGLVLLFLEQSIPSESAKILTVCLIGGSHYMLLDEISHTFHERGHKVRMLLQMGTPIIKGLNYVGRPNSYQITQWSVSEEYIKEYNKWFFEKQKEFLQGRDSLSGYIHFMGQLAHQCDYLLGDSELKESLKREKFDIALLDAFNPCSFLVAEWLGLTYVAFFPGNLLNVHQIALPSPLSYVPVYRSQLSDHMDFWGRTKNVLMFLCSSIAERHIQAPFHSVIQKHFRTGVQPSLSDLYRKAELWAFNTDFSLEFPQPLMPNTLLVGGLLSKPPEPVPQDLEEFISKFGEAGFVVVTLGSMLSSVPLSELLQEMNAGFALIPQAVIWRYRHSQWPEDLQPAANVKLVEWLPQNDLLGHPSARLLVTHGGQNSLMQAVYHAVPVLGIPLFGDQFDNMVRAEVKGLGLALEATELRREGFARIMKRLITDKRYKTSALALSVIHRSHPLSPGQRLEMWVEHILQSGGGAHLRTYSLQQPLYQQYLIDVILVLVASLLLLLYTLIKIGRTVNRMIRNTGKLKSS
;
A
#
# COMPACT_ATOMS: atom_id res chain seq x y z
N MET A 1 -49.31 -7.02 -27.44
CA MET A 1 -47.91 -7.31 -27.17
C MET A 1 -47.07 -6.05 -26.88
N ALA A 2 -47.29 -4.93 -27.54
CA ALA A 2 -46.54 -3.69 -27.34
C ALA A 2 -46.71 -3.05 -25.92
N SER A 3 -47.88 -3.17 -25.31
CA SER A 3 -48.16 -2.62 -23.97
C SER A 3 -47.42 -3.37 -22.84
N LYS A 4 -47.16 -4.69 -22.97
CA LYS A 4 -46.38 -5.47 -22.00
C LYS A 4 -44.86 -5.23 -22.14
N ALA A 5 -44.40 -4.95 -23.36
CA ALA A 5 -43.00 -4.58 -23.60
C ALA A 5 -42.67 -3.20 -23.06
N LEU A 6 -43.60 -2.22 -23.18
CA LEU A 6 -43.43 -0.88 -22.62
C LEU A 6 -43.42 -0.89 -21.07
N GLY A 7 -44.27 -1.73 -20.46
CA GLY A 7 -44.25 -1.92 -19.00
C GLY A 7 -42.96 -2.55 -18.48
N LEU A 8 -42.35 -3.50 -19.23
CA LEU A 8 -41.06 -4.11 -18.90
C LEU A 8 -39.89 -3.11 -19.06
N VAL A 9 -39.92 -2.26 -20.10
CA VAL A 9 -38.90 -1.21 -20.30
C VAL A 9 -39.01 -0.14 -19.22
N LEU A 10 -40.21 0.23 -18.79
CA LEU A 10 -40.42 1.15 -17.68
C LEU A 10 -39.98 0.55 -16.34
N LEU A 11 -40.20 -0.76 -16.10
CA LEU A 11 -39.71 -1.46 -14.91
C LEU A 11 -38.18 -1.60 -14.88
N PHE A 12 -37.51 -1.69 -16.04
CA PHE A 12 -36.05 -1.68 -16.12
C PHE A 12 -35.47 -0.25 -15.96
N LEU A 13 -36.20 0.79 -16.31
CA LEU A 13 -35.81 2.18 -16.09
C LEU A 13 -36.04 2.65 -14.63
N GLU A 14 -36.99 2.04 -13.89
CA GLU A 14 -37.20 2.33 -12.46
C GLU A 14 -36.18 1.64 -11.53
N GLN A 15 -35.38 0.68 -12.01
CA GLN A 15 -34.33 0.04 -11.19
C GLN A 15 -32.99 0.77 -11.20
N SER A 16 -32.83 1.81 -11.98
CA SER A 16 -31.78 2.81 -11.73
C SER A 16 -32.31 3.79 -10.70
N ILE A 17 -32.30 3.43 -9.41
CA ILE A 17 -32.39 4.41 -8.32
C ILE A 17 -31.23 5.38 -8.61
N PRO A 18 -31.50 6.66 -8.96
CA PRO A 18 -30.42 7.60 -9.12
C PRO A 18 -29.72 7.67 -7.76
N SER A 19 -28.45 7.28 -7.73
CA SER A 19 -27.63 7.48 -6.52
C SER A 19 -27.77 8.93 -6.13
N GLU A 20 -28.34 9.23 -4.94
CA GLU A 20 -28.41 10.60 -4.46
C GLU A 20 -26.98 11.14 -4.40
N SER A 21 -26.78 12.34 -4.96
CA SER A 21 -25.47 12.98 -4.99
C SER A 21 -24.96 13.23 -3.58
N ALA A 22 -24.00 12.42 -3.14
CA ALA A 22 -23.38 12.56 -1.82
C ALA A 22 -22.26 13.61 -1.83
N LYS A 23 -22.00 14.21 -0.67
CA LYS A 23 -20.85 15.09 -0.43
C LYS A 23 -19.72 14.28 0.21
N ILE A 24 -18.62 14.13 -0.49
CA ILE A 24 -17.48 13.30 -0.10
C ILE A 24 -16.28 14.19 0.23
N LEU A 25 -15.69 14.02 1.42
CA LEU A 25 -14.42 14.61 1.78
C LEU A 25 -13.29 13.60 1.53
N THR A 26 -12.37 13.90 0.61
CA THR A 26 -11.13 13.13 0.47
C THR A 26 -10.03 13.78 1.31
N VAL A 27 -9.34 13.01 2.17
CA VAL A 27 -8.27 13.52 3.04
C VAL A 27 -6.92 12.99 2.55
N CYS A 28 -6.09 13.86 2.01
CA CYS A 28 -4.78 13.57 1.45
C CYS A 28 -3.70 14.41 2.16
N LEU A 29 -3.05 13.82 3.18
CA LEU A 29 -2.03 14.49 3.99
C LEU A 29 -0.59 14.09 3.62
N ILE A 30 -0.44 13.33 2.55
CA ILE A 30 0.85 12.93 1.96
C ILE A 30 0.77 13.14 0.46
N GLY A 31 1.82 13.67 -0.13
CA GLY A 31 1.89 13.89 -1.57
C GLY A 31 2.35 12.68 -2.38
N GLY A 32 2.84 12.95 -3.57
CA GLY A 32 3.41 11.93 -4.45
C GLY A 32 2.36 10.92 -4.94
N SER A 33 2.68 9.65 -4.85
CA SER A 33 1.80 8.57 -5.32
C SER A 33 0.50 8.45 -4.55
N HIS A 34 0.45 8.88 -3.28
CA HIS A 34 -0.78 8.92 -2.49
C HIS A 34 -1.77 9.92 -3.07
N TYR A 35 -1.28 11.13 -3.38
CA TYR A 35 -2.09 12.15 -4.04
C TYR A 35 -2.64 11.65 -5.39
N MET A 36 -1.79 11.04 -6.24
CA MET A 36 -2.22 10.54 -7.54
C MET A 36 -3.37 9.52 -7.44
N LEU A 37 -3.32 8.64 -6.44
CA LEU A 37 -4.37 7.65 -6.19
C LEU A 37 -5.67 8.32 -5.72
N LEU A 38 -5.57 9.22 -4.73
CA LEU A 38 -6.75 9.90 -4.19
C LEU A 38 -7.35 10.90 -5.18
N ASP A 39 -6.53 11.49 -6.05
CA ASP A 39 -6.97 12.30 -7.19
C ASP A 39 -7.80 11.48 -8.17
N GLU A 40 -7.32 10.31 -8.59
CA GLU A 40 -8.04 9.38 -9.48
C GLU A 40 -9.37 8.91 -8.85
N ILE A 41 -9.36 8.57 -7.56
CA ILE A 41 -10.58 8.17 -6.84
C ILE A 41 -11.56 9.36 -6.75
N SER A 42 -11.06 10.56 -6.45
CA SER A 42 -11.89 11.78 -6.37
C SER A 42 -12.54 12.12 -7.71
N HIS A 43 -11.81 11.95 -8.81
CA HIS A 43 -12.36 12.07 -10.17
C HIS A 43 -13.45 11.03 -10.44
N THR A 44 -13.20 9.76 -10.10
CA THR A 44 -14.18 8.68 -10.27
C THR A 44 -15.50 9.00 -9.57
N PHE A 45 -15.44 9.46 -8.32
CA PHE A 45 -16.65 9.87 -7.59
C PHE A 45 -17.33 11.10 -8.19
N HIS A 46 -16.53 12.07 -8.65
CA HIS A 46 -17.08 13.25 -9.30
C HIS A 46 -17.80 12.94 -10.62
N GLU A 47 -17.21 12.09 -11.46
CA GLU A 47 -17.81 11.63 -12.73
C GLU A 47 -19.13 10.89 -12.53
N ARG A 48 -19.33 10.29 -11.35
CA ARG A 48 -20.61 9.67 -10.95
C ARG A 48 -21.63 10.63 -10.37
N GLY A 49 -21.28 11.91 -10.28
CA GLY A 49 -22.20 12.97 -9.84
C GLY A 49 -22.14 13.29 -8.35
N HIS A 50 -21.18 12.74 -7.60
CA HIS A 50 -20.95 13.13 -6.23
C HIS A 50 -20.25 14.49 -6.14
N LYS A 51 -20.49 15.22 -5.05
CA LYS A 51 -19.79 16.48 -4.75
C LYS A 51 -18.54 16.17 -3.93
N VAL A 52 -17.39 16.21 -4.57
CA VAL A 52 -16.12 15.87 -3.93
C VAL A 52 -15.33 17.11 -3.56
N ARG A 53 -14.78 17.13 -2.35
CA ARG A 53 -13.79 18.11 -1.90
C ARG A 53 -12.60 17.40 -1.30
N MET A 54 -11.38 17.72 -1.76
CA MET A 54 -10.16 17.17 -1.21
C MET A 54 -9.52 18.15 -0.24
N LEU A 55 -9.18 17.68 0.97
CA LEU A 55 -8.23 18.37 1.85
C LEU A 55 -6.83 17.88 1.50
N LEU A 56 -6.01 18.77 0.93
CA LEU A 56 -4.67 18.45 0.46
C LEU A 56 -3.61 19.22 1.26
N GLN A 57 -2.70 18.50 1.89
CA GLN A 57 -1.54 19.11 2.55
C GLN A 57 -0.48 19.48 1.53
N MET A 58 -0.08 20.76 1.52
CA MET A 58 0.93 21.33 0.64
C MET A 58 2.30 21.44 1.32
N GLY A 59 3.34 21.70 0.53
CA GLY A 59 4.66 22.11 1.06
C GLY A 59 5.65 20.99 1.31
N THR A 60 5.26 19.71 1.26
CA THR A 60 6.21 18.61 1.31
C THR A 60 6.96 18.48 -0.03
N PRO A 61 8.21 17.94 -0.07
CA PRO A 61 9.01 17.84 -1.30
C PRO A 61 8.29 17.05 -2.39
N ILE A 62 7.43 16.15 -1.97
CA ILE A 62 6.71 15.20 -2.80
C ILE A 62 5.64 15.90 -3.66
N ILE A 63 5.12 17.05 -3.22
CA ILE A 63 4.07 17.80 -3.95
C ILE A 63 4.66 18.80 -4.92
N LYS A 64 5.84 19.39 -4.65
CA LYS A 64 6.49 20.39 -5.54
C LYS A 64 6.82 19.87 -6.96
N GLY A 65 6.82 18.56 -7.18
CA GLY A 65 7.11 17.97 -8.50
C GLY A 65 5.87 17.51 -9.28
N LEU A 66 4.70 17.57 -8.67
CA LEU A 66 3.45 17.33 -9.35
C LEU A 66 2.98 18.66 -9.97
N ASN A 67 3.55 19.00 -11.13
CA ASN A 67 2.83 19.85 -12.05
C ASN A 67 1.52 19.08 -12.33
N TYR A 68 0.40 19.66 -11.93
CA TYR A 68 -0.96 19.18 -12.23
C TYR A 68 -1.17 19.19 -13.74
N VAL A 69 -0.52 18.24 -14.43
CA VAL A 69 -0.60 18.17 -15.88
C VAL A 69 -1.85 17.38 -16.22
N GLY A 70 -2.89 18.09 -16.59
CA GLY A 70 -3.74 17.59 -17.63
C GLY A 70 -5.20 17.34 -17.36
N ARG A 71 -5.72 17.34 -16.13
CA ARG A 71 -7.18 17.34 -15.94
C ARG A 71 -7.62 18.68 -15.37
N PRO A 72 -8.55 19.42 -16.01
CA PRO A 72 -9.21 20.54 -15.32
C PRO A 72 -9.79 20.00 -14.01
N ASN A 73 -9.53 20.68 -12.89
CA ASN A 73 -10.03 20.28 -11.59
C ASN A 73 -11.55 20.18 -11.65
N SER A 74 -12.05 18.97 -11.77
CA SER A 74 -13.48 18.67 -11.82
C SER A 74 -14.12 18.71 -10.43
N TYR A 75 -13.31 18.61 -9.35
CA TYR A 75 -13.74 18.67 -7.97
C TYR A 75 -12.96 19.78 -7.19
N GLN A 76 -13.42 20.10 -5.97
CA GLN A 76 -12.81 21.17 -5.19
C GLN A 76 -11.61 20.67 -4.39
N ILE A 77 -10.53 21.47 -4.35
CA ILE A 77 -9.34 21.20 -3.52
C ILE A 77 -9.19 22.33 -2.49
N THR A 78 -9.17 21.96 -1.22
CA THR A 78 -8.75 22.82 -0.12
C THR A 78 -7.28 22.53 0.17
N GLN A 79 -6.43 23.48 -0.15
CA GLN A 79 -5.01 23.39 0.15
C GLN A 79 -4.76 23.87 1.59
N TRP A 80 -3.97 23.11 2.32
CA TRP A 80 -3.51 23.45 3.66
C TRP A 80 -1.99 23.22 3.76
N SER A 81 -1.30 24.04 4.53
CA SER A 81 0.15 23.88 4.74
C SER A 81 0.53 24.31 6.15
N VAL A 82 1.57 23.72 6.68
CA VAL A 82 2.28 24.21 7.86
C VAL A 82 3.13 25.44 7.48
N SER A 83 3.77 26.08 8.47
CA SER A 83 4.61 27.25 8.23
C SER A 83 5.74 26.96 7.23
N GLU A 84 6.15 27.97 6.45
CA GLU A 84 7.26 27.84 5.51
C GLU A 84 8.59 27.45 6.17
N GLU A 85 8.81 27.92 7.40
CA GLU A 85 10.00 27.59 8.18
C GLU A 85 10.05 26.11 8.49
N TYR A 86 8.94 25.54 8.99
CA TYR A 86 8.82 24.11 9.23
C TYR A 86 9.02 23.30 7.95
N ILE A 87 8.44 23.74 6.83
CA ILE A 87 8.58 23.07 5.53
C ILE A 87 10.06 23.00 5.11
N LYS A 88 10.84 24.07 5.31
CA LYS A 88 12.26 24.09 4.99
C LYS A 88 13.06 23.08 5.82
N GLU A 89 12.80 23.01 7.13
CA GLU A 89 13.46 22.06 8.02
C GLU A 89 13.08 20.61 7.69
N TYR A 90 11.78 20.36 7.51
CA TYR A 90 11.28 19.04 7.12
C TYR A 90 11.88 18.58 5.80
N ASN A 91 11.95 19.44 4.80
CA ASN A 91 12.51 19.12 3.48
C ASN A 91 14.01 18.79 3.57
N LYS A 92 14.75 19.51 4.41
CA LYS A 92 16.18 19.23 4.65
C LYS A 92 16.36 17.85 5.31
N TRP A 93 15.61 17.58 6.36
CA TRP A 93 15.63 16.28 7.04
C TRP A 93 15.24 15.14 6.08
N PHE A 94 14.17 15.32 5.32
CA PHE A 94 13.68 14.32 4.38
C PHE A 94 14.70 14.02 3.26
N PHE A 95 15.41 15.04 2.80
CA PHE A 95 16.48 14.88 1.83
C PHE A 95 17.65 14.03 2.36
N GLU A 96 18.06 14.25 3.61
CA GLU A 96 19.10 13.40 4.24
C GLU A 96 18.61 11.95 4.42
N LYS A 97 17.33 11.77 4.78
CA LYS A 97 16.73 10.42 4.86
C LYS A 97 16.72 9.69 3.51
N GLN A 98 16.45 10.39 2.43
CA GLN A 98 16.53 9.77 1.10
C GLN A 98 17.94 9.23 0.80
N LYS A 99 18.98 9.94 1.20
CA LYS A 99 20.37 9.44 1.07
C LYS A 99 20.59 8.16 1.87
N GLU A 100 20.06 8.08 3.09
CA GLU A 100 20.17 6.86 3.91
C GLU A 100 19.47 5.66 3.24
N PHE A 101 18.28 5.83 2.70
CA PHE A 101 17.56 4.79 1.98
C PHE A 101 18.36 4.23 0.79
N LEU A 102 18.96 5.12 0.02
CA LEU A 102 19.78 4.73 -1.12
C LEU A 102 21.09 4.00 -0.73
N GLN A 103 21.50 4.15 0.53
CA GLN A 103 22.62 3.41 1.13
C GLN A 103 22.17 2.11 1.82
N GLY A 104 20.91 1.67 1.61
CA GLY A 104 20.35 0.48 2.24
C GLY A 104 20.05 0.64 3.74
N ARG A 105 20.01 1.88 4.25
CA ARG A 105 19.78 2.19 5.67
C ARG A 105 18.34 2.57 5.95
N ASP A 106 17.43 1.61 5.85
CA ASP A 106 16.03 1.77 6.27
C ASP A 106 15.85 1.24 7.70
N SER A 107 15.77 2.14 8.69
CA SER A 107 15.71 1.80 10.12
C SER A 107 14.34 2.06 10.73
N LEU A 108 13.96 1.23 11.72
CA LEU A 108 12.74 1.43 12.51
C LEU A 108 12.75 2.80 13.23
N SER A 109 13.91 3.23 13.75
CA SER A 109 14.02 4.55 14.39
C SER A 109 13.76 5.70 13.41
N GLY A 110 14.21 5.57 12.16
CA GLY A 110 13.91 6.52 11.09
C GLY A 110 12.43 6.58 10.77
N TYR A 111 11.76 5.43 10.75
CA TYR A 111 10.31 5.37 10.54
C TYR A 111 9.52 5.97 11.70
N ILE A 112 9.90 5.70 12.96
CA ILE A 112 9.29 6.33 14.14
C ILE A 112 9.46 7.85 14.10
N HIS A 113 10.65 8.34 13.73
CA HIS A 113 10.89 9.77 13.56
C HIS A 113 9.99 10.38 12.47
N PHE A 114 9.86 9.69 11.34
CA PHE A 114 8.94 10.11 10.27
C PHE A 114 7.49 10.22 10.78
N MET A 115 7.01 9.24 11.55
CA MET A 115 5.68 9.29 12.17
C MET A 115 5.57 10.46 13.17
N GLY A 116 6.65 10.80 13.87
CA GLY A 116 6.72 11.98 14.72
C GLY A 116 6.53 13.28 13.94
N GLN A 117 7.11 13.39 12.74
CA GLN A 117 6.90 14.54 11.86
C GLN A 117 5.44 14.63 11.38
N LEU A 118 4.82 13.50 11.04
CA LEU A 118 3.39 13.47 10.68
C LEU A 118 2.49 13.86 11.86
N ALA A 119 2.80 13.41 13.07
CA ALA A 119 2.06 13.80 14.26
C ALA A 119 2.19 15.30 14.56
N HIS A 120 3.37 15.87 14.36
CA HIS A 120 3.59 17.31 14.52
C HIS A 120 2.78 18.14 13.50
N GLN A 121 2.78 17.72 12.23
CA GLN A 121 1.94 18.35 11.19
C GLN A 121 0.45 18.21 11.53
N CYS A 122 0.05 17.07 12.09
CA CYS A 122 -1.31 16.82 12.56
C CYS A 122 -1.74 17.78 13.68
N ASP A 123 -0.84 18.08 14.62
CA ASP A 123 -1.10 19.04 15.70
C ASP A 123 -1.42 20.44 15.17
N TYR A 124 -0.70 20.90 14.16
CA TYR A 124 -1.00 22.16 13.48
C TYR A 124 -2.35 22.11 12.75
N LEU A 125 -2.62 21.04 12.01
CA LEU A 125 -3.85 20.88 11.25
C LEU A 125 -5.09 20.92 12.16
N LEU A 126 -5.08 20.13 13.23
CA LEU A 126 -6.19 20.07 14.18
C LEU A 126 -6.32 21.36 15.02
N GLY A 127 -5.28 22.18 15.09
CA GLY A 127 -5.30 23.51 15.71
C GLY A 127 -5.96 24.59 14.84
N ASP A 128 -6.19 24.33 13.56
CA ASP A 128 -6.77 25.30 12.62
C ASP A 128 -8.30 25.33 12.74
N SER A 129 -8.79 26.26 13.55
CA SER A 129 -10.23 26.42 13.79
C SER A 129 -11.00 26.95 12.58
N GLU A 130 -10.38 27.78 11.73
CA GLU A 130 -11.01 28.30 10.51
C GLU A 130 -11.23 27.21 9.49
N LEU A 131 -10.23 26.36 9.28
CA LEU A 131 -10.34 25.18 8.43
C LEU A 131 -11.44 24.25 8.95
N LYS A 132 -11.46 24.00 10.27
CA LYS A 132 -12.51 23.15 10.89
C LYS A 132 -13.90 23.64 10.58
N GLU A 133 -14.17 24.90 10.85
CA GLU A 133 -15.49 25.50 10.63
C GLU A 133 -15.83 25.55 9.13
N SER A 134 -14.84 25.76 8.26
CA SER A 134 -15.02 25.69 6.81
C SER A 134 -15.48 24.29 6.36
N LEU A 135 -14.79 23.24 6.81
CA LEU A 135 -15.11 21.85 6.45
C LEU A 135 -16.45 21.41 7.08
N LYS A 136 -16.74 21.77 8.32
CA LYS A 136 -18.02 21.45 8.98
C LYS A 136 -19.24 22.05 8.29
N ARG A 137 -19.12 23.28 7.78
CA ARG A 137 -20.22 23.96 7.07
C ARG A 137 -20.66 23.21 5.80
N GLU A 138 -19.76 22.44 5.19
CA GLU A 138 -20.09 21.67 3.99
C GLU A 138 -21.03 20.49 4.26
N LYS A 139 -21.05 19.96 5.49
CA LYS A 139 -21.88 18.81 5.88
C LYS A 139 -21.65 17.61 4.96
N PHE A 140 -20.43 17.09 4.96
CA PHE A 140 -20.08 15.88 4.21
C PHE A 140 -20.86 14.67 4.74
N ASP A 141 -21.24 13.76 3.84
CA ASP A 141 -21.93 12.53 4.16
C ASP A 141 -20.95 11.43 4.56
N ILE A 142 -19.75 11.42 3.94
CA ILE A 142 -18.70 10.44 4.20
C ILE A 142 -17.31 11.03 3.91
N ALA A 143 -16.28 10.51 4.57
CA ALA A 143 -14.89 10.81 4.25
C ALA A 143 -14.17 9.61 3.65
N LEU A 144 -13.28 9.85 2.68
CA LEU A 144 -12.29 8.90 2.17
C LEU A 144 -10.90 9.31 2.68
N LEU A 145 -10.27 8.46 3.46
CA LEU A 145 -9.05 8.77 4.18
C LEU A 145 -7.83 8.08 3.56
N ASP A 146 -6.74 8.80 3.37
CA ASP A 146 -5.42 8.17 3.24
C ASP A 146 -5.06 7.50 4.57
N ALA A 147 -5.20 6.19 4.61
CA ALA A 147 -5.02 5.40 5.83
C ALA A 147 -3.54 5.18 6.21
N PHE A 148 -2.60 5.61 5.39
CA PHE A 148 -1.18 5.58 5.74
C PHE A 148 -0.85 6.61 6.82
N ASN A 149 -1.50 7.79 6.79
CA ASN A 149 -1.29 8.84 7.79
C ASN A 149 -2.35 8.76 8.90
N PRO A 150 -1.99 8.43 10.15
CA PRO A 150 -2.95 8.37 11.27
C PRO A 150 -3.74 9.65 11.47
N CYS A 151 -3.19 10.81 11.07
CA CYS A 151 -3.89 12.09 11.15
C CYS A 151 -5.19 12.12 10.36
N SER A 152 -5.27 11.40 9.25
CA SER A 152 -6.50 11.34 8.44
C SER A 152 -7.70 10.83 9.25
N PHE A 153 -7.48 9.84 10.11
CA PHE A 153 -8.51 9.33 11.02
C PHE A 153 -8.89 10.35 12.09
N LEU A 154 -7.89 11.08 12.62
CA LEU A 154 -8.14 12.14 13.59
C LEU A 154 -8.92 13.31 12.97
N VAL A 155 -8.69 13.64 11.71
CA VAL A 155 -9.48 14.65 10.97
C VAL A 155 -10.93 14.19 10.83
N ALA A 156 -11.20 12.95 10.50
CA ALA A 156 -12.56 12.43 10.40
C ALA A 156 -13.27 12.46 11.76
N GLU A 157 -12.62 12.03 12.83
CA GLU A 157 -13.14 12.08 14.19
C GLU A 157 -13.39 13.53 14.65
N TRP A 158 -12.48 14.46 14.35
CA TRP A 158 -12.58 15.88 14.65
C TRP A 158 -13.79 16.56 13.95
N LEU A 159 -14.16 16.07 12.76
CA LEU A 159 -15.33 16.52 12.01
C LEU A 159 -16.60 15.74 12.35
N GLY A 160 -16.49 14.59 13.03
CA GLY A 160 -17.61 13.69 13.34
C GLY A 160 -18.14 12.96 12.11
N LEU A 161 -17.27 12.60 11.16
CA LEU A 161 -17.64 11.97 9.89
C LEU A 161 -17.50 10.45 9.95
N THR A 162 -18.42 9.76 9.30
CA THR A 162 -18.26 8.36 8.87
C THR A 162 -17.20 8.28 7.77
N TYR A 163 -16.40 7.20 7.71
CA TYR A 163 -15.30 7.16 6.76
C TYR A 163 -14.96 5.77 6.23
N VAL A 164 -14.39 5.79 5.03
CA VAL A 164 -13.72 4.67 4.37
C VAL A 164 -12.21 4.90 4.45
N ALA A 165 -11.47 3.89 4.89
CA ALA A 165 -10.01 3.92 4.95
C ALA A 165 -9.43 3.36 3.65
N PHE A 166 -8.68 4.16 2.91
CA PHE A 166 -7.96 3.75 1.72
C PHE A 166 -6.47 3.66 2.02
N PHE A 167 -5.90 2.47 1.91
CA PHE A 167 -4.46 2.26 2.07
C PHE A 167 -3.78 2.20 0.69
N PRO A 168 -2.83 3.10 0.38
CA PRO A 168 -2.24 3.24 -0.97
C PRO A 168 -1.21 2.15 -1.31
N GLY A 169 -1.10 1.12 -0.52
CA GLY A 169 -0.20 -0.04 -0.68
C GLY A 169 -0.92 -1.37 -0.55
N ASN A 170 -0.13 -2.40 -0.29
CA ASN A 170 -0.60 -3.77 -0.07
C ASN A 170 -1.20 -3.99 1.34
N LEU A 171 -1.53 -5.24 1.67
CA LEU A 171 -2.13 -5.64 2.95
C LEU A 171 -1.08 -5.59 4.09
N LEU A 172 -0.75 -4.39 4.55
CA LEU A 172 0.19 -4.16 5.64
C LEU A 172 -0.54 -3.99 6.98
N ASN A 173 0.13 -4.39 8.08
CA ASN A 173 -0.31 -4.17 9.47
C ASN A 173 -1.78 -4.58 9.73
N VAL A 174 -2.23 -5.58 8.99
CA VAL A 174 -3.65 -6.01 8.95
C VAL A 174 -4.20 -6.52 10.28
N HIS A 175 -3.33 -6.87 11.22
CA HIS A 175 -3.72 -7.25 12.58
C HIS A 175 -4.36 -6.08 13.38
N GLN A 176 -4.05 -4.83 13.03
CA GLN A 176 -4.65 -3.65 13.68
C GLN A 176 -6.14 -3.52 13.37
N ILE A 177 -6.54 -4.01 12.23
CA ILE A 177 -7.93 -4.03 11.77
C ILE A 177 -8.57 -5.41 11.96
N ALA A 178 -7.93 -6.29 12.75
CA ALA A 178 -8.36 -7.67 13.03
C ALA A 178 -8.56 -8.54 11.78
N LEU A 179 -7.90 -8.23 10.66
CA LEU A 179 -7.92 -9.08 9.47
C LEU A 179 -7.23 -10.42 9.79
N PRO A 180 -7.85 -11.56 9.48
CA PRO A 180 -7.24 -12.86 9.73
C PRO A 180 -5.91 -13.01 8.99
N SER A 181 -4.83 -13.23 9.74
CA SER A 181 -3.47 -13.35 9.18
C SER A 181 -2.77 -14.56 9.75
N PRO A 182 -3.09 -15.78 9.27
CA PRO A 182 -2.46 -17.01 9.75
C PRO A 182 -0.94 -16.97 9.50
N LEU A 183 -0.16 -16.94 10.58
CA LEU A 183 1.29 -16.78 10.52
C LEU A 183 2.03 -17.95 9.84
N SER A 184 1.33 -19.03 9.54
CA SER A 184 1.88 -20.19 8.84
C SER A 184 2.06 -19.98 7.33
N TYR A 185 1.35 -19.01 6.71
CA TYR A 185 1.41 -18.73 5.27
C TYR A 185 1.17 -17.28 4.88
N VAL A 186 0.77 -16.40 5.81
CA VAL A 186 0.67 -14.96 5.54
C VAL A 186 1.93 -14.27 6.05
N PRO A 187 2.78 -13.75 5.13
CA PRO A 187 4.01 -13.07 5.54
C PRO A 187 3.74 -11.77 6.29
N VAL A 188 4.43 -11.58 7.40
CA VAL A 188 4.41 -10.31 8.14
C VAL A 188 5.22 -9.26 7.36
N TYR A 189 4.77 -8.03 7.38
CA TYR A 189 5.44 -6.90 6.77
C TYR A 189 6.93 -6.82 7.13
N ARG A 190 7.78 -6.56 6.15
CA ARG A 190 9.26 -6.55 6.23
C ARG A 190 9.89 -7.90 6.51
N SER A 191 9.14 -8.98 6.50
CA SER A 191 9.71 -10.33 6.67
C SER A 191 10.49 -10.80 5.45
N GLN A 192 10.19 -10.27 4.26
CA GLN A 192 10.72 -10.72 2.98
C GLN A 192 10.49 -12.24 2.77
N LEU A 193 9.38 -12.75 3.29
CA LEU A 193 8.97 -14.13 3.13
C LEU A 193 7.92 -14.25 2.02
N SER A 194 7.81 -15.43 1.43
CA SER A 194 6.68 -15.81 0.61
C SER A 194 5.60 -16.52 1.44
N ASP A 195 4.47 -16.83 0.83
CA ASP A 195 3.40 -17.66 1.41
C ASP A 195 3.81 -19.14 1.57
N HIS A 196 4.87 -19.59 0.91
CA HIS A 196 5.49 -20.90 1.07
C HIS A 196 6.64 -20.84 2.08
N MET A 197 6.33 -21.10 3.36
CA MET A 197 7.30 -21.03 4.45
C MET A 197 7.68 -22.43 4.94
N ASP A 198 8.98 -22.70 5.02
CA ASP A 198 9.50 -23.84 5.79
C ASP A 198 9.37 -23.58 7.30
N PHE A 199 9.88 -24.48 8.13
CA PHE A 199 9.84 -24.33 9.58
C PHE A 199 10.52 -23.03 10.05
N TRP A 200 11.70 -22.70 9.51
CA TRP A 200 12.45 -21.51 9.89
C TRP A 200 11.80 -20.22 9.38
N GLY A 201 11.21 -20.27 8.18
CA GLY A 201 10.39 -19.17 7.65
C GLY A 201 9.21 -18.86 8.55
N ARG A 202 8.44 -19.88 8.98
CA ARG A 202 7.34 -19.69 9.94
C ARG A 202 7.82 -19.16 11.28
N THR A 203 8.96 -19.66 11.78
CA THR A 203 9.57 -19.16 13.03
C THR A 203 9.94 -17.67 12.89
N LYS A 204 10.62 -17.29 11.80
CA LYS A 204 10.93 -15.88 11.49
C LYS A 204 9.65 -15.05 11.45
N ASN A 205 8.60 -15.54 10.79
CA ASN A 205 7.33 -14.83 10.65
C ASN A 205 6.66 -14.55 12.00
N VAL A 206 6.63 -15.53 12.91
CA VAL A 206 6.13 -15.37 14.28
C VAL A 206 6.95 -14.31 15.05
N LEU A 207 8.28 -14.39 14.99
CA LEU A 207 9.15 -13.39 15.64
C LEU A 207 8.94 -11.99 15.09
N MET A 208 8.80 -11.86 13.76
CA MET A 208 8.50 -10.59 13.11
C MET A 208 7.14 -10.03 13.54
N PHE A 209 6.12 -10.89 13.70
CA PHE A 209 4.82 -10.49 14.22
C PHE A 209 4.92 -9.91 15.63
N LEU A 210 5.64 -10.57 16.52
CA LEU A 210 5.86 -10.08 17.90
C LEU A 210 6.62 -8.76 17.90
N CYS A 211 7.70 -8.66 17.12
CA CYS A 211 8.49 -7.42 16.99
C CYS A 211 7.65 -6.28 16.42
N SER A 212 6.86 -6.52 15.35
CA SER A 212 6.02 -5.50 14.75
C SER A 212 4.91 -5.03 15.69
N SER A 213 4.33 -5.94 16.50
CA SER A 213 3.31 -5.59 17.51
C SER A 213 3.87 -4.68 18.62
N ILE A 214 5.15 -4.85 18.98
CA ILE A 214 5.84 -3.95 19.93
C ILE A 214 6.17 -2.62 19.22
N ALA A 215 6.74 -2.67 18.02
CA ALA A 215 7.12 -1.48 17.26
C ALA A 215 5.91 -0.56 16.99
N GLU A 216 4.74 -1.13 16.75
CA GLU A 216 3.52 -0.38 16.48
C GLU A 216 3.15 0.60 17.61
N ARG A 217 3.35 0.21 18.88
CA ARG A 217 3.12 1.09 20.02
C ARG A 217 4.03 2.32 19.98
N HIS A 218 5.28 2.14 19.55
CA HIS A 218 6.23 3.24 19.40
C HIS A 218 5.91 4.11 18.16
N ILE A 219 5.41 3.51 17.09
CA ILE A 219 4.98 4.20 15.88
C ILE A 219 3.78 5.10 16.14
N GLN A 220 2.82 4.64 16.96
CA GLN A 220 1.62 5.41 17.32
C GLN A 220 1.84 6.41 18.45
N ALA A 221 2.88 6.23 19.28
CA ALA A 221 3.12 7.06 20.46
C ALA A 221 3.16 8.58 20.18
N PRO A 222 3.75 9.09 19.09
CA PRO A 222 3.73 10.52 18.77
C PRO A 222 2.34 11.13 18.66
N PHE A 223 1.33 10.34 18.25
CA PHE A 223 -0.05 10.80 18.11
C PHE A 223 -0.81 10.90 19.43
N HIS A 224 -0.33 10.27 20.53
CA HIS A 224 -1.00 10.35 21.81
C HIS A 224 -1.06 11.79 22.34
N SER A 225 0.00 12.57 22.22
CA SER A 225 0.03 13.97 22.62
C SER A 225 -0.94 14.83 21.81
N VAL A 226 -1.06 14.55 20.52
CA VAL A 226 -2.01 15.21 19.61
C VAL A 226 -3.45 14.91 20.04
N ILE A 227 -3.76 13.64 20.33
CA ILE A 227 -5.09 13.23 20.79
C ILE A 227 -5.42 13.91 22.12
N GLN A 228 -4.51 13.87 23.11
CA GLN A 228 -4.71 14.51 24.41
C GLN A 228 -4.94 16.03 24.31
N LYS A 229 -4.30 16.69 23.36
CA LYS A 229 -4.41 18.14 23.15
C LYS A 229 -5.74 18.52 22.49
N HIS A 230 -6.19 17.79 21.47
CA HIS A 230 -7.32 18.20 20.62
C HIS A 230 -8.65 17.50 20.95
N PHE A 231 -8.63 16.39 21.71
CA PHE A 231 -9.84 15.63 22.09
C PHE A 231 -9.98 15.60 23.63
N ARG A 232 -10.16 16.79 24.23
CA ARG A 232 -10.20 16.96 25.70
C ARG A 232 -11.57 16.63 26.33
N THR A 233 -12.65 16.63 25.56
CA THR A 233 -14.00 16.40 26.05
C THR A 233 -14.49 15.01 25.67
N GLY A 234 -14.97 14.25 26.67
CA GLY A 234 -15.47 12.88 26.45
C GLY A 234 -14.38 11.81 26.54
N VAL A 235 -14.67 10.63 25.98
CA VAL A 235 -13.71 9.53 25.89
C VAL A 235 -12.71 9.84 24.77
N GLN A 236 -11.43 9.90 25.11
CA GLN A 236 -10.39 10.12 24.12
C GLN A 236 -10.31 8.92 23.16
N PRO A 237 -10.33 9.13 21.83
CA PRO A 237 -10.21 8.05 20.88
C PRO A 237 -8.80 7.45 20.92
N SER A 238 -8.69 6.13 20.79
CA SER A 238 -7.41 5.51 20.44
C SER A 238 -7.30 5.34 18.92
N LEU A 239 -6.09 5.36 18.36
CA LEU A 239 -5.91 5.09 16.93
C LEU A 239 -6.45 3.71 16.54
N SER A 240 -6.26 2.71 17.42
CA SER A 240 -6.79 1.37 17.19
C SER A 240 -8.32 1.35 17.09
N ASP A 241 -9.02 2.12 17.92
CA ASP A 241 -10.47 2.23 17.84
C ASP A 241 -10.90 2.96 16.56
N LEU A 242 -10.18 4.01 16.16
CA LEU A 242 -10.43 4.72 14.91
C LEU A 242 -10.23 3.81 13.69
N TYR A 243 -9.19 3.00 13.65
CA TYR A 243 -8.98 2.03 12.56
C TYR A 243 -10.14 1.02 12.48
N ARG A 244 -10.67 0.56 13.61
CA ARG A 244 -11.80 -0.37 13.67
C ARG A 244 -13.15 0.25 13.36
N LYS A 245 -13.27 1.60 13.50
CA LYS A 245 -14.48 2.34 13.13
C LYS A 245 -14.67 2.47 11.63
N ALA A 246 -13.63 2.32 10.81
CA ALA A 246 -13.75 2.44 9.35
C ALA A 246 -14.86 1.51 8.83
N GLU A 247 -15.73 2.06 8.00
CA GLU A 247 -16.82 1.29 7.39
C GLU A 247 -16.28 0.26 6.41
N LEU A 248 -15.28 0.66 5.61
CA LEU A 248 -14.54 -0.18 4.68
C LEU A 248 -13.04 0.08 4.81
N TRP A 249 -12.26 -0.95 4.52
CA TRP A 249 -10.83 -0.88 4.27
C TRP A 249 -10.56 -1.23 2.81
N ALA A 250 -10.13 -0.26 2.02
CA ALA A 250 -9.74 -0.45 0.64
C ALA A 250 -8.22 -0.43 0.52
N PHE A 251 -7.64 -1.46 -0.09
CA PHE A 251 -6.20 -1.60 -0.28
C PHE A 251 -5.85 -1.51 -1.77
N ASN A 252 -4.82 -0.73 -2.10
CA ASN A 252 -4.33 -0.58 -3.47
C ASN A 252 -3.49 -1.79 -3.90
N THR A 253 -4.05 -2.97 -3.78
CA THR A 253 -3.44 -4.24 -4.20
C THR A 253 -4.45 -5.17 -4.84
N ASP A 254 -3.96 -6.26 -5.47
CA ASP A 254 -4.76 -7.25 -6.16
C ASP A 254 -4.10 -8.63 -6.06
N PHE A 255 -4.89 -9.71 -6.06
CA PHE A 255 -4.36 -11.08 -5.96
C PHE A 255 -3.58 -11.55 -7.22
N SER A 256 -3.58 -10.79 -8.29
CA SER A 256 -2.60 -11.01 -9.37
C SER A 256 -1.17 -10.84 -8.89
N LEU A 257 -0.92 -9.97 -7.90
CA LEU A 257 0.40 -9.73 -7.32
C LEU A 257 0.48 -10.19 -5.85
N GLU A 258 -0.57 -9.97 -5.05
CA GLU A 258 -0.60 -10.31 -3.63
C GLU A 258 -0.64 -11.83 -3.39
N PHE A 259 -0.13 -12.29 -2.27
CA PHE A 259 -0.33 -13.67 -1.83
C PHE A 259 -1.77 -13.86 -1.34
N PRO A 260 -2.45 -14.98 -1.72
CA PRO A 260 -3.80 -15.24 -1.26
C PRO A 260 -3.87 -15.35 0.27
N GLN A 261 -4.81 -14.60 0.85
CA GLN A 261 -5.07 -14.62 2.29
C GLN A 261 -6.55 -14.36 2.58
N PRO A 262 -7.07 -14.74 3.76
CA PRO A 262 -8.43 -14.43 4.15
C PRO A 262 -8.68 -12.92 4.20
N LEU A 263 -9.84 -12.51 3.74
CA LEU A 263 -10.32 -11.13 3.83
C LEU A 263 -11.57 -11.06 4.72
N MET A 264 -11.81 -9.89 5.29
CA MET A 264 -13.06 -9.61 6.02
C MET A 264 -14.11 -9.02 5.08
N PRO A 265 -15.41 -9.10 5.38
CA PRO A 265 -16.46 -8.55 4.52
C PRO A 265 -16.30 -7.05 4.24
N ASN A 266 -15.71 -6.29 5.17
CA ASN A 266 -15.42 -4.86 4.99
C ASN A 266 -14.05 -4.57 4.39
N THR A 267 -13.38 -5.58 3.78
CA THR A 267 -12.07 -5.42 3.13
C THR A 267 -12.18 -5.52 1.62
N LEU A 268 -11.66 -4.54 0.92
CA LEU A 268 -11.75 -4.40 -0.52
C LEU A 268 -10.35 -4.26 -1.14
N LEU A 269 -10.09 -5.02 -2.20
CA LEU A 269 -8.87 -4.88 -2.99
C LEU A 269 -9.18 -4.05 -4.26
N VAL A 270 -8.47 -2.93 -4.42
CA VAL A 270 -8.67 -1.96 -5.51
C VAL A 270 -7.35 -1.61 -6.19
N GLY A 271 -6.44 -2.58 -6.27
CA GLY A 271 -5.16 -2.39 -6.96
C GLY A 271 -5.32 -2.08 -8.44
N GLY A 272 -4.44 -1.21 -8.94
CA GLY A 272 -4.45 -0.82 -10.35
C GLY A 272 -5.28 0.44 -10.66
N LEU A 273 -5.62 1.26 -9.69
CA LEU A 273 -6.35 2.53 -9.89
C LEU A 273 -5.70 3.45 -10.93
N LEU A 274 -4.36 3.44 -11.03
CA LEU A 274 -3.59 4.24 -12.01
C LEU A 274 -3.28 3.46 -13.29
N SER A 275 -3.83 2.27 -13.46
CA SER A 275 -3.63 1.43 -14.65
C SER A 275 -4.84 1.55 -15.58
N LYS A 276 -4.62 2.00 -16.80
CA LYS A 276 -5.67 2.24 -17.80
C LYS A 276 -5.18 1.87 -19.21
N PRO A 277 -6.05 1.74 -20.19
CA PRO A 277 -5.64 1.60 -21.59
C PRO A 277 -4.64 2.71 -21.96
N PRO A 278 -3.56 2.41 -22.70
CA PRO A 278 -2.54 3.40 -23.00
C PRO A 278 -3.06 4.46 -23.98
N GLU A 279 -2.68 5.70 -23.75
CA GLU A 279 -2.79 6.80 -24.70
C GLU A 279 -1.52 6.88 -25.58
N PRO A 280 -1.57 7.55 -26.75
CA PRO A 280 -0.38 7.77 -27.55
C PRO A 280 0.71 8.47 -26.75
N VAL A 281 1.93 7.97 -26.81
CA VAL A 281 3.07 8.61 -26.16
C VAL A 281 3.42 9.94 -26.84
N PRO A 282 4.05 10.90 -26.12
CA PRO A 282 4.52 12.15 -26.74
C PRO A 282 5.42 11.91 -27.95
N GLN A 283 5.27 12.74 -28.98
CA GLN A 283 5.95 12.56 -30.26
C GLN A 283 7.49 12.49 -30.12
N ASP A 284 8.08 13.29 -29.25
CA ASP A 284 9.52 13.31 -29.01
C ASP A 284 10.05 12.01 -28.36
N LEU A 285 9.20 11.29 -27.63
CA LEU A 285 9.51 9.97 -27.09
C LEU A 285 9.33 8.89 -28.15
N GLU A 286 8.29 8.98 -28.98
CA GLU A 286 8.05 8.07 -30.09
C GLU A 286 9.21 8.13 -31.12
N GLU A 287 9.65 9.33 -31.48
CA GLU A 287 10.82 9.56 -32.36
C GLU A 287 12.11 8.99 -31.76
N PHE A 288 12.26 9.03 -30.45
CA PHE A 288 13.42 8.43 -29.78
C PHE A 288 13.34 6.90 -29.79
N ILE A 289 12.19 6.33 -29.43
CA ILE A 289 11.95 4.87 -29.38
C ILE A 289 12.16 4.24 -30.76
N SER A 290 11.65 4.88 -31.82
CA SER A 290 11.69 4.36 -33.19
C SER A 290 13.10 4.13 -33.73
N LYS A 291 14.11 4.87 -33.22
CA LYS A 291 15.52 4.68 -33.60
C LYS A 291 16.08 3.32 -33.20
N PHE A 292 15.46 2.64 -32.24
CA PHE A 292 15.93 1.37 -31.70
C PHE A 292 15.17 0.14 -32.27
N GLY A 293 14.17 0.38 -33.11
CA GLY A 293 13.45 -0.65 -33.85
C GLY A 293 12.98 -1.83 -32.99
N GLU A 294 13.31 -3.05 -33.40
CA GLU A 294 12.90 -4.28 -32.70
C GLU A 294 13.49 -4.47 -31.31
N ALA A 295 14.61 -3.81 -30.99
CA ALA A 295 15.19 -3.88 -29.65
C ALA A 295 14.21 -3.33 -28.61
N GLY A 296 13.38 -2.34 -29.00
CA GLY A 296 12.42 -1.71 -28.13
C GLY A 296 13.08 -0.84 -27.04
N PHE A 297 12.38 -0.68 -25.92
CA PHE A 297 12.87 0.20 -24.87
C PHE A 297 12.60 -0.30 -23.45
N VAL A 298 13.33 0.30 -22.51
CA VAL A 298 13.23 0.12 -21.06
C VAL A 298 12.73 1.40 -20.43
N VAL A 299 11.72 1.31 -19.56
CA VAL A 299 11.22 2.41 -18.73
C VAL A 299 11.93 2.39 -17.40
N VAL A 300 12.43 3.54 -16.93
CA VAL A 300 13.17 3.63 -15.68
C VAL A 300 12.59 4.70 -14.76
N THR A 301 12.21 4.28 -13.53
CA THR A 301 11.71 5.18 -12.49
C THR A 301 12.02 4.66 -11.09
N LEU A 302 12.62 5.49 -10.26
CA LEU A 302 12.84 5.19 -8.84
C LEU A 302 11.75 5.81 -7.94
N GLY A 303 10.58 6.10 -8.53
CA GLY A 303 9.42 6.62 -7.82
C GLY A 303 9.39 8.15 -7.68
N SER A 304 8.28 8.65 -7.15
CA SER A 304 8.04 10.10 -7.03
C SER A 304 8.93 10.76 -5.96
N MET A 305 9.39 9.99 -4.98
CA MET A 305 10.16 10.51 -3.83
C MET A 305 11.65 10.72 -4.14
N LEU A 306 12.22 9.98 -5.08
CA LEU A 306 13.67 9.91 -5.30
C LEU A 306 14.16 10.62 -6.57
N SER A 307 13.31 11.38 -7.24
CA SER A 307 13.67 12.11 -8.46
C SER A 307 14.68 13.23 -8.23
N SER A 308 15.16 13.41 -7.01
CA SER A 308 15.97 14.56 -6.61
C SER A 308 17.25 14.23 -5.83
N VAL A 309 17.65 12.97 -5.72
CA VAL A 309 18.82 12.61 -4.90
C VAL A 309 20.05 12.37 -5.76
N PRO A 310 21.09 13.19 -5.62
CA PRO A 310 22.38 12.93 -6.27
C PRO A 310 23.08 11.79 -5.54
N LEU A 311 23.04 10.59 -6.11
CA LEU A 311 23.91 9.48 -5.76
C LEU A 311 24.85 9.23 -6.92
N SER A 312 26.00 9.81 -6.83
CA SER A 312 27.00 9.74 -7.91
C SER A 312 27.32 8.30 -8.31
N GLU A 313 27.56 7.41 -7.36
CA GLU A 313 27.99 6.04 -7.66
C GLU A 313 26.86 5.19 -8.24
N LEU A 314 25.68 5.13 -7.62
CA LEU A 314 24.53 4.36 -8.14
C LEU A 314 24.10 4.86 -9.52
N LEU A 315 24.08 6.18 -9.70
CA LEU A 315 23.73 6.82 -10.96
C LEU A 315 24.72 6.48 -12.07
N GLN A 316 26.04 6.52 -11.76
CA GLN A 316 27.12 6.14 -12.70
C GLN A 316 27.01 4.67 -13.09
N GLU A 317 26.83 3.77 -12.14
CA GLU A 317 26.70 2.34 -12.40
C GLU A 317 25.44 2.00 -13.22
N MET A 318 24.29 2.66 -12.93
CA MET A 318 23.08 2.49 -13.73
C MET A 318 23.28 3.02 -15.16
N ASN A 319 23.80 4.23 -15.32
CA ASN A 319 24.04 4.85 -16.63
C ASN A 319 25.01 3.98 -17.48
N ALA A 320 26.11 3.53 -16.88
CA ALA A 320 27.06 2.65 -17.54
C ALA A 320 26.43 1.27 -17.87
N GLY A 321 25.58 0.74 -17.01
CA GLY A 321 24.84 -0.50 -17.26
C GLY A 321 23.84 -0.38 -18.42
N PHE A 322 23.16 0.76 -18.55
CA PHE A 322 22.29 1.05 -19.69
C PHE A 322 23.06 1.10 -21.01
N ALA A 323 24.26 1.64 -21.01
CA ALA A 323 25.12 1.64 -22.21
C ALA A 323 25.45 0.21 -22.74
N LEU A 324 25.30 -0.82 -21.92
CA LEU A 324 25.61 -2.20 -22.29
C LEU A 324 24.41 -2.98 -22.90
N ILE A 325 23.24 -2.36 -23.02
CA ILE A 325 22.05 -2.99 -23.62
C ILE A 325 21.68 -2.30 -24.94
N PRO A 326 21.09 -3.02 -25.92
CA PRO A 326 20.72 -2.47 -27.21
C PRO A 326 19.41 -1.67 -27.21
N GLN A 327 18.63 -1.73 -26.13
CA GLN A 327 17.36 -1.04 -26.01
C GLN A 327 17.52 0.47 -25.79
N ALA A 328 16.56 1.26 -26.25
CA ALA A 328 16.39 2.61 -25.74
C ALA A 328 16.07 2.59 -24.24
N VAL A 329 16.46 3.63 -23.53
CA VAL A 329 16.14 3.78 -22.10
C VAL A 329 15.48 5.15 -21.89
N ILE A 330 14.26 5.16 -21.38
CA ILE A 330 13.55 6.38 -21.01
C ILE A 330 13.56 6.46 -19.49
N TRP A 331 14.35 7.41 -18.97
CA TRP A 331 14.64 7.52 -17.55
C TRP A 331 14.07 8.81 -16.96
N ARG A 332 13.15 8.65 -15.99
CA ARG A 332 12.66 9.80 -15.23
C ARG A 332 13.72 10.33 -14.28
N TYR A 333 14.23 11.49 -14.60
CA TYR A 333 15.22 12.18 -13.78
C TYR A 333 15.14 13.70 -14.02
N ARG A 334 15.31 14.50 -12.95
CA ARG A 334 15.30 15.96 -13.10
C ARG A 334 16.62 16.44 -13.73
N HIS A 335 16.54 17.11 -14.86
CA HIS A 335 17.74 17.64 -15.55
C HIS A 335 18.59 18.54 -14.66
N SER A 336 17.97 19.40 -13.84
CA SER A 336 18.64 20.30 -12.90
C SER A 336 19.44 19.60 -11.79
N GLN A 337 19.30 18.28 -11.66
CA GLN A 337 19.95 17.48 -10.62
C GLN A 337 20.83 16.37 -11.20
N TRP A 338 20.89 16.29 -12.52
CA TRP A 338 21.85 15.42 -13.20
C TRP A 338 23.25 15.96 -13.00
N PRO A 339 24.26 15.14 -12.59
CA PRO A 339 25.64 15.59 -12.41
C PRO A 339 26.21 16.15 -13.71
N GLU A 340 26.83 17.33 -13.63
CA GLU A 340 27.40 18.02 -14.81
C GLU A 340 28.54 17.22 -15.46
N ASP A 341 29.25 16.44 -14.65
CA ASP A 341 30.37 15.58 -15.06
C ASP A 341 29.95 14.22 -15.64
N LEU A 342 28.65 13.87 -15.56
CA LEU A 342 28.14 12.60 -16.06
C LEU A 342 27.32 12.79 -17.34
N GLN A 343 27.84 12.30 -18.47
CA GLN A 343 27.06 12.28 -19.72
C GLN A 343 26.07 11.08 -19.71
N PRO A 344 24.80 11.27 -20.04
CA PRO A 344 23.89 10.16 -20.28
C PRO A 344 24.40 9.25 -21.40
N ALA A 345 24.24 7.94 -21.26
CA ALA A 345 24.59 7.00 -22.32
C ALA A 345 23.79 7.29 -23.60
N ALA A 346 24.37 6.97 -24.76
CA ALA A 346 23.80 7.31 -26.08
C ALA A 346 22.37 6.77 -26.31
N ASN A 347 22.02 5.69 -25.62
CA ASN A 347 20.68 5.07 -25.66
C ASN A 347 19.77 5.55 -24.53
N VAL A 348 20.17 6.51 -23.70
CA VAL A 348 19.38 7.06 -22.58
C VAL A 348 18.79 8.41 -22.92
N LYS A 349 17.48 8.55 -22.74
CA LYS A 349 16.76 9.83 -22.77
C LYS A 349 16.24 10.12 -21.37
N LEU A 350 16.71 11.23 -20.77
CA LEU A 350 16.22 11.73 -19.49
C LEU A 350 14.92 12.50 -19.71
N VAL A 351 13.95 12.32 -18.83
CA VAL A 351 12.68 13.04 -18.85
C VAL A 351 12.30 13.49 -17.42
N GLU A 352 11.77 14.68 -17.29
CA GLU A 352 11.32 15.18 -15.98
C GLU A 352 10.00 14.54 -15.56
N TRP A 353 9.11 14.33 -16.51
CA TRP A 353 7.86 13.61 -16.33
C TRP A 353 7.78 12.40 -17.26
N LEU A 354 7.32 11.30 -16.68
CA LEU A 354 7.21 10.03 -17.38
C LEU A 354 5.71 9.64 -17.51
N PRO A 355 5.15 9.59 -18.72
CA PRO A 355 3.83 9.01 -18.95
C PRO A 355 3.91 7.49 -18.82
N GLN A 356 4.12 7.02 -17.57
CA GLN A 356 4.52 5.65 -17.28
C GLN A 356 3.49 4.62 -17.75
N ASN A 357 2.20 4.89 -17.53
CA ASN A 357 1.13 4.00 -17.97
C ASN A 357 1.19 3.79 -19.49
N ASP A 358 1.33 4.86 -20.26
CA ASP A 358 1.28 4.84 -21.72
C ASP A 358 2.53 4.21 -22.33
N LEU A 359 3.69 4.52 -21.74
CA LEU A 359 4.95 3.88 -22.11
C LEU A 359 4.95 2.38 -21.83
N LEU A 360 4.40 1.92 -20.70
CA LEU A 360 4.30 0.49 -20.41
C LEU A 360 3.32 -0.21 -21.35
N GLY A 361 2.27 0.49 -21.79
CA GLY A 361 1.31 -0.03 -22.77
C GLY A 361 1.80 -0.01 -24.23
N HIS A 362 2.95 0.60 -24.50
CA HIS A 362 3.51 0.67 -25.84
C HIS A 362 4.01 -0.72 -26.32
N PRO A 363 3.76 -1.13 -27.58
CA PRO A 363 4.14 -2.47 -28.09
C PRO A 363 5.63 -2.79 -28.00
N SER A 364 6.49 -1.76 -28.06
CA SER A 364 7.95 -1.90 -27.96
C SER A 364 8.49 -1.86 -26.52
N ALA A 365 7.65 -1.74 -25.49
CA ALA A 365 8.09 -1.81 -24.11
C ALA A 365 8.61 -3.22 -23.76
N ARG A 366 9.82 -3.30 -23.18
CA ARG A 366 10.49 -4.58 -22.88
C ARG A 366 10.65 -4.84 -21.39
N LEU A 367 10.91 -3.80 -20.61
CA LEU A 367 11.24 -3.92 -19.19
C LEU A 367 10.90 -2.62 -18.46
N LEU A 368 10.44 -2.76 -17.23
CA LEU A 368 10.36 -1.66 -16.25
C LEU A 368 11.48 -1.84 -15.22
N VAL A 369 12.35 -0.85 -15.07
CA VAL A 369 13.28 -0.73 -13.94
C VAL A 369 12.67 0.23 -12.93
N THR A 370 12.41 -0.25 -11.72
CA THR A 370 11.68 0.51 -10.70
C THR A 370 12.19 0.22 -9.29
N HIS A 371 11.84 1.09 -8.34
CA HIS A 371 12.09 0.85 -6.91
C HIS A 371 11.18 -0.24 -6.29
N GLY A 372 10.23 -0.81 -7.04
CA GLY A 372 9.29 -1.80 -6.50
C GLY A 372 8.07 -1.22 -5.79
N GLY A 373 7.76 0.06 -6.02
CA GLY A 373 6.54 0.66 -5.48
C GLY A 373 5.27 0.06 -6.10
N GLN A 374 4.22 -0.10 -5.28
CA GLN A 374 2.99 -0.82 -5.62
C GLN A 374 2.34 -0.35 -6.93
N ASN A 375 2.23 0.98 -7.16
CA ASN A 375 1.63 1.50 -8.37
C ASN A 375 2.38 1.10 -9.65
N SER A 376 3.71 1.14 -9.60
CA SER A 376 4.54 0.74 -10.74
C SER A 376 4.43 -0.75 -11.04
N LEU A 377 4.36 -1.59 -10.00
CA LEU A 377 4.16 -3.02 -10.18
C LEU A 377 2.77 -3.34 -10.74
N MET A 378 1.71 -2.67 -10.26
CA MET A 378 0.36 -2.85 -10.79
C MET A 378 0.23 -2.41 -12.25
N GLN A 379 0.89 -1.31 -12.65
CA GLN A 379 0.95 -0.90 -14.06
C GLN A 379 1.74 -1.92 -14.91
N ALA A 380 2.85 -2.45 -14.38
CA ALA A 380 3.62 -3.50 -15.05
C ALA A 380 2.78 -4.79 -15.24
N VAL A 381 2.01 -5.19 -14.22
CA VAL A 381 1.06 -6.30 -14.32
C VAL A 381 -0.01 -6.00 -15.38
N TYR A 382 -0.64 -4.83 -15.32
CA TYR A 382 -1.71 -4.44 -16.26
C TYR A 382 -1.25 -4.52 -17.72
N HIS A 383 -0.06 -4.00 -18.03
CA HIS A 383 0.53 -3.96 -19.37
C HIS A 383 1.41 -5.17 -19.70
N ALA A 384 1.48 -6.17 -18.81
CA ALA A 384 2.26 -7.39 -19.00
C ALA A 384 3.75 -7.13 -19.29
N VAL A 385 4.37 -6.17 -18.58
CA VAL A 385 5.79 -5.81 -18.74
C VAL A 385 6.60 -6.42 -17.58
N PRO A 386 7.68 -7.19 -17.86
CA PRO A 386 8.59 -7.67 -16.83
C PRO A 386 9.25 -6.55 -16.04
N VAL A 387 9.65 -6.83 -14.80
CA VAL A 387 10.17 -5.83 -13.86
C VAL A 387 11.57 -6.18 -13.37
N LEU A 388 12.47 -5.19 -13.31
CA LEU A 388 13.67 -5.21 -12.49
C LEU A 388 13.46 -4.23 -11.33
N GLY A 389 13.35 -4.75 -10.11
CA GLY A 389 13.19 -3.96 -8.90
C GLY A 389 14.53 -3.59 -8.28
N ILE A 390 14.67 -2.35 -7.83
CA ILE A 390 15.77 -1.85 -7.00
C ILE A 390 15.11 -1.32 -5.70
N PRO A 391 14.73 -2.22 -4.75
CA PRO A 391 14.03 -1.81 -3.55
C PRO A 391 14.93 -0.95 -2.66
N LEU A 392 14.38 0.13 -2.09
CA LEU A 392 15.12 1.14 -1.37
C LEU A 392 14.61 1.33 0.07
N PHE A 393 13.29 1.27 0.29
CA PHE A 393 12.68 1.45 1.61
C PHE A 393 11.24 0.90 1.67
N GLY A 394 10.73 0.76 2.89
CA GLY A 394 9.31 0.47 3.14
C GLY A 394 8.86 -0.90 2.66
N ASP A 395 7.76 -0.91 1.91
CA ASP A 395 7.10 -2.10 1.36
C ASP A 395 7.78 -2.67 0.10
N GLN A 396 8.73 -1.94 -0.47
CA GLN A 396 9.33 -2.26 -1.75
C GLN A 396 10.04 -3.62 -1.76
N PHE A 397 10.69 -3.98 -0.65
CA PHE A 397 11.35 -5.28 -0.50
C PHE A 397 10.34 -6.44 -0.56
N ASP A 398 9.26 -6.35 0.23
CA ASP A 398 8.21 -7.37 0.23
C ASP A 398 7.44 -7.40 -1.10
N ASN A 399 7.24 -6.25 -1.75
CA ASN A 399 6.63 -6.16 -3.07
C ASN A 399 7.46 -6.90 -4.12
N MET A 400 8.79 -6.76 -4.05
CA MET A 400 9.67 -7.46 -4.97
C MET A 400 9.72 -8.96 -4.72
N VAL A 401 9.62 -9.43 -3.47
CA VAL A 401 9.44 -10.86 -3.18
C VAL A 401 8.19 -11.40 -3.87
N ARG A 402 7.07 -10.67 -3.81
CA ARG A 402 5.83 -11.06 -4.52
C ARG A 402 6.06 -11.11 -6.03
N ALA A 403 6.69 -10.07 -6.59
CA ALA A 403 6.98 -10.00 -8.02
C ALA A 403 7.87 -11.17 -8.49
N GLU A 404 8.88 -11.55 -7.71
CA GLU A 404 9.77 -12.68 -8.01
C GLU A 404 9.03 -14.02 -7.94
N VAL A 405 8.28 -14.27 -6.87
CA VAL A 405 7.53 -15.52 -6.68
C VAL A 405 6.48 -15.70 -7.79
N LYS A 406 5.81 -14.60 -8.19
CA LYS A 406 4.85 -14.61 -9.30
C LYS A 406 5.53 -14.67 -10.69
N GLY A 407 6.86 -14.61 -10.76
CA GLY A 407 7.62 -14.64 -12.02
C GLY A 407 7.50 -13.36 -12.85
N LEU A 408 7.08 -12.26 -12.25
CA LEU A 408 6.98 -10.95 -12.92
C LEU A 408 8.36 -10.33 -13.18
N GLY A 409 9.34 -10.59 -12.31
CA GLY A 409 10.65 -9.95 -12.42
C GLY A 409 11.68 -10.47 -11.44
N LEU A 410 12.70 -9.66 -11.21
CA LEU A 410 13.80 -9.91 -10.27
C LEU A 410 14.10 -8.65 -9.46
N ALA A 411 14.63 -8.83 -8.25
CA ALA A 411 15.17 -7.74 -7.44
C ALA A 411 16.70 -7.68 -7.54
N LEU A 412 17.23 -6.47 -7.37
CA LEU A 412 18.65 -6.19 -7.22
C LEU A 412 18.81 -5.13 -6.13
N GLU A 413 19.56 -5.44 -5.08
CA GLU A 413 19.83 -4.46 -4.03
C GLU A 413 20.67 -3.29 -4.56
N ALA A 414 20.34 -2.07 -4.18
CA ALA A 414 21.06 -0.87 -4.64
C ALA A 414 22.55 -0.91 -4.28
N THR A 415 22.90 -1.51 -3.14
CA THR A 415 24.28 -1.68 -2.66
C THR A 415 25.09 -2.69 -3.47
N GLU A 416 24.40 -3.63 -4.13
CA GLU A 416 25.02 -4.68 -4.98
C GLU A 416 25.03 -4.32 -6.46
N LEU A 417 24.42 -3.19 -6.84
CA LEU A 417 24.29 -2.78 -8.23
C LEU A 417 25.67 -2.42 -8.80
N ARG A 418 26.11 -3.18 -9.80
CA ARG A 418 27.31 -2.96 -10.62
C ARG A 418 26.91 -3.09 -12.08
N ARG A 419 27.45 -2.24 -12.94
CA ARG A 419 27.05 -2.09 -14.37
C ARG A 419 26.92 -3.40 -15.14
N GLU A 420 27.89 -4.32 -15.00
CA GLU A 420 27.86 -5.59 -15.74
C GLU A 420 26.79 -6.55 -15.20
N GLY A 421 26.63 -6.62 -13.86
CA GLY A 421 25.59 -7.39 -13.18
C GLY A 421 24.19 -6.86 -13.53
N PHE A 422 24.02 -5.56 -13.45
CA PHE A 422 22.78 -4.85 -13.78
C PHE A 422 22.37 -5.09 -15.25
N ALA A 423 23.30 -4.88 -16.20
CA ALA A 423 23.05 -5.15 -17.61
C ALA A 423 22.72 -6.62 -17.89
N ARG A 424 23.38 -7.55 -17.21
CA ARG A 424 23.12 -9.00 -17.33
C ARG A 424 21.70 -9.36 -16.88
N ILE A 425 21.25 -8.81 -15.75
CA ILE A 425 19.89 -9.05 -15.25
C ILE A 425 18.85 -8.47 -16.21
N MET A 426 19.05 -7.24 -16.71
CA MET A 426 18.15 -6.64 -17.70
C MET A 426 18.06 -7.52 -18.97
N LYS A 427 19.20 -7.94 -19.53
CA LYS A 427 19.23 -8.83 -20.70
C LYS A 427 18.47 -10.13 -20.42
N ARG A 428 18.68 -10.76 -19.25
CA ARG A 428 17.95 -11.96 -18.83
C ARG A 428 16.44 -11.72 -18.81
N LEU A 429 15.97 -10.66 -18.17
CA LEU A 429 14.55 -10.35 -18.06
C LEU A 429 13.90 -10.08 -19.42
N ILE A 430 14.64 -9.50 -20.37
CA ILE A 430 14.15 -9.20 -21.73
C ILE A 430 14.15 -10.45 -22.61
N THR A 431 15.19 -11.32 -22.51
CA THR A 431 15.36 -12.44 -23.45
C THR A 431 14.73 -13.75 -22.97
N ASP A 432 14.63 -13.95 -21.65
CA ASP A 432 13.99 -15.14 -21.08
C ASP A 432 12.47 -15.00 -21.12
N LYS A 433 11.84 -15.69 -22.07
CA LYS A 433 10.41 -15.63 -22.32
C LYS A 433 9.53 -15.97 -21.11
N ARG A 434 10.06 -16.66 -20.11
CA ARG A 434 9.31 -17.02 -18.90
C ARG A 434 8.75 -15.78 -18.19
N TYR A 435 9.55 -14.72 -18.06
CA TYR A 435 9.09 -13.47 -17.41
C TYR A 435 7.96 -12.81 -18.18
N LYS A 436 8.08 -12.72 -19.52
CA LYS A 436 7.00 -12.17 -20.34
C LYS A 436 5.74 -13.03 -20.29
N THR A 437 5.87 -14.35 -20.29
CA THR A 437 4.74 -15.28 -20.18
C THR A 437 4.03 -15.15 -18.84
N SER A 438 4.78 -15.06 -17.73
CA SER A 438 4.21 -14.82 -16.40
C SER A 438 3.51 -13.46 -16.33
N ALA A 439 4.15 -12.40 -16.84
CA ALA A 439 3.56 -11.07 -16.87
C ALA A 439 2.25 -11.04 -17.67
N LEU A 440 2.15 -11.76 -18.81
CA LEU A 440 0.91 -11.92 -19.56
C LEU A 440 -0.17 -12.66 -18.77
N ALA A 441 0.18 -13.74 -18.08
CA ALA A 441 -0.76 -14.48 -17.25
C ALA A 441 -1.31 -13.61 -16.10
N LEU A 442 -0.44 -12.87 -15.41
CA LEU A 442 -0.84 -11.94 -14.35
C LEU A 442 -1.73 -10.80 -14.88
N SER A 443 -1.42 -10.28 -16.08
CA SER A 443 -2.25 -9.27 -16.75
C SER A 443 -3.65 -9.78 -17.05
N VAL A 444 -3.78 -11.01 -17.54
CA VAL A 444 -5.09 -11.64 -17.80
C VAL A 444 -5.88 -11.75 -16.50
N ILE A 445 -5.25 -12.24 -15.41
CA ILE A 445 -5.90 -12.35 -14.09
C ILE A 445 -6.40 -10.97 -13.63
N HIS A 446 -5.52 -9.97 -13.65
CA HIS A 446 -5.85 -8.62 -13.20
C HIS A 446 -6.96 -7.96 -14.04
N ARG A 447 -6.89 -8.06 -15.36
CA ARG A 447 -7.83 -7.42 -16.28
C ARG A 447 -9.15 -8.17 -16.45
N SER A 448 -9.26 -9.41 -15.99
CA SER A 448 -10.49 -10.22 -16.07
C SER A 448 -11.55 -9.83 -15.03
N HIS A 449 -11.24 -8.93 -14.10
CA HIS A 449 -12.23 -8.43 -13.15
C HIS A 449 -13.37 -7.71 -13.89
N PRO A 450 -14.64 -8.00 -13.53
CA PRO A 450 -15.81 -7.44 -14.21
C PRO A 450 -15.96 -5.92 -14.02
N LEU A 451 -15.36 -5.37 -12.97
CA LEU A 451 -15.38 -3.94 -12.63
C LEU A 451 -13.96 -3.42 -12.51
N SER A 452 -13.71 -2.20 -12.98
CA SER A 452 -12.46 -1.52 -12.73
C SER A 452 -12.27 -1.29 -11.22
N PRO A 453 -11.02 -1.10 -10.74
CA PRO A 453 -10.76 -0.81 -9.33
C PRO A 453 -11.53 0.40 -8.80
N GLY A 454 -11.61 1.48 -9.59
CA GLY A 454 -12.37 2.68 -9.24
C GLY A 454 -13.86 2.42 -9.12
N GLN A 455 -14.46 1.73 -10.10
CA GLN A 455 -15.88 1.34 -10.06
C GLN A 455 -16.20 0.43 -8.87
N ARG A 456 -15.30 -0.48 -8.53
CA ARG A 456 -15.46 -1.37 -7.38
C ARG A 456 -15.49 -0.58 -6.07
N LEU A 457 -14.57 0.36 -5.89
CA LEU A 457 -14.54 1.21 -4.72
C LEU A 457 -15.80 2.07 -4.61
N GLU A 458 -16.19 2.69 -5.71
CA GLU A 458 -17.36 3.54 -5.80
C GLU A 458 -18.64 2.79 -5.41
N MET A 459 -18.92 1.64 -6.01
CA MET A 459 -20.09 0.82 -5.69
C MET A 459 -20.18 0.48 -4.20
N TRP A 460 -19.04 0.18 -3.57
CA TRP A 460 -19.00 -0.11 -2.15
C TRP A 460 -19.22 1.14 -1.28
N VAL A 461 -18.70 2.30 -1.69
CA VAL A 461 -18.97 3.57 -0.99
C VAL A 461 -20.46 3.94 -1.11
N GLU A 462 -21.06 3.79 -2.29
CA GLU A 462 -22.49 3.99 -2.48
C GLU A 462 -23.32 3.02 -1.62
N HIS A 463 -22.91 1.74 -1.54
CA HIS A 463 -23.56 0.78 -0.66
C HIS A 463 -23.54 1.23 0.81
N ILE A 464 -22.39 1.72 1.31
CA ILE A 464 -22.26 2.25 2.68
C ILE A 464 -23.18 3.46 2.89
N LEU A 465 -23.25 4.36 1.92
CA LEU A 465 -24.14 5.53 1.99
C LEU A 465 -25.62 5.11 2.03
N GLN A 466 -26.03 4.20 1.16
CA GLN A 466 -27.42 3.73 1.07
C GLN A 466 -27.84 2.90 2.28
N SER A 467 -26.95 2.07 2.84
CA SER A 467 -27.23 1.24 4.02
C SER A 467 -27.12 1.99 5.35
N GLY A 468 -26.72 3.26 5.34
CA GLY A 468 -26.48 4.05 6.55
C GLY A 468 -25.27 3.61 7.36
N GLY A 469 -24.29 2.92 6.73
CA GLY A 469 -23.04 2.45 7.31
C GLY A 469 -22.73 0.99 7.03
N GLY A 470 -21.54 0.55 7.47
CA GLY A 470 -21.00 -0.80 7.25
C GLY A 470 -21.14 -1.76 8.45
N ALA A 471 -22.07 -1.50 9.38
CA ALA A 471 -22.20 -2.30 10.61
C ALA A 471 -22.40 -3.80 10.33
N HIS A 472 -23.15 -4.13 9.28
CA HIS A 472 -23.41 -5.51 8.82
C HIS A 472 -22.19 -6.24 8.24
N LEU A 473 -21.11 -5.49 7.92
CA LEU A 473 -19.85 -6.02 7.39
C LEU A 473 -18.81 -6.21 8.48
N ARG A 474 -19.05 -5.70 9.69
CA ARG A 474 -18.10 -5.77 10.81
C ARG A 474 -18.20 -7.10 11.51
N THR A 475 -17.10 -7.85 11.54
CA THR A 475 -17.04 -9.10 12.28
C THR A 475 -16.90 -8.84 13.78
N TYR A 476 -17.40 -9.77 14.60
CA TYR A 476 -17.28 -9.69 16.07
C TYR A 476 -15.81 -9.67 16.55
N SER A 477 -14.88 -10.19 15.74
CA SER A 477 -13.43 -10.17 16.04
C SER A 477 -12.88 -8.75 16.28
N LEU A 478 -13.48 -7.71 15.70
CA LEU A 478 -13.10 -6.30 15.96
C LEU A 478 -13.30 -5.89 17.43
N GLN A 479 -14.16 -6.58 18.17
CA GLN A 479 -14.47 -6.32 19.58
C GLN A 479 -13.71 -7.26 20.53
N GLN A 480 -13.13 -8.36 20.00
CA GLN A 480 -12.44 -9.35 20.81
C GLN A 480 -10.97 -8.98 21.02
N PRO A 481 -10.43 -9.14 22.24
CA PRO A 481 -8.99 -9.09 22.46
C PRO A 481 -8.28 -10.28 21.78
N LEU A 482 -7.00 -10.11 21.46
CA LEU A 482 -6.22 -11.12 20.72
C LEU A 482 -6.25 -12.51 21.36
N TYR A 483 -6.23 -12.61 22.70
CA TYR A 483 -6.25 -13.90 23.39
C TYR A 483 -7.55 -14.70 23.16
N GLN A 484 -8.69 -13.99 22.94
CA GLN A 484 -9.96 -14.63 22.58
C GLN A 484 -10.01 -14.96 21.07
N GLN A 485 -9.52 -14.08 20.21
CA GLN A 485 -9.46 -14.33 18.77
C GLN A 485 -8.65 -15.59 18.43
N TYR A 486 -7.55 -15.81 19.14
CA TYR A 486 -6.65 -16.95 18.96
C TYR A 486 -6.93 -18.11 19.94
N LEU A 487 -8.02 -18.06 20.72
CA LEU A 487 -8.43 -19.08 21.68
C LEU A 487 -7.34 -19.45 22.70
N ILE A 488 -6.46 -18.51 23.04
CA ILE A 488 -5.32 -18.74 23.95
C ILE A 488 -5.83 -19.15 25.34
N ASP A 489 -6.88 -18.52 25.85
CA ASP A 489 -7.58 -18.84 27.07
C ASP A 489 -8.10 -20.29 27.07
N VAL A 490 -8.78 -20.70 26.00
CA VAL A 490 -9.31 -22.07 25.83
C VAL A 490 -8.14 -23.07 25.77
N ILE A 491 -7.11 -22.81 24.98
CA ILE A 491 -5.94 -23.69 24.85
C ILE A 491 -5.25 -23.87 26.22
N LEU A 492 -5.05 -22.78 26.97
CA LEU A 492 -4.43 -22.84 28.30
C LEU A 492 -5.26 -23.68 29.27
N VAL A 493 -6.59 -23.55 29.28
CA VAL A 493 -7.49 -24.38 30.12
C VAL A 493 -7.40 -25.83 29.71
N LEU A 494 -7.42 -26.15 28.40
CA LEU A 494 -7.31 -27.54 27.93
C LEU A 494 -5.98 -28.18 28.30
N VAL A 495 -4.88 -27.46 28.12
CA VAL A 495 -3.53 -27.91 28.47
C VAL A 495 -3.42 -28.12 29.98
N ALA A 496 -3.89 -27.18 30.81
CA ALA A 496 -3.91 -27.32 32.26
C ALA A 496 -4.73 -28.53 32.72
N SER A 497 -5.92 -28.76 32.12
CA SER A 497 -6.78 -29.89 32.41
C SER A 497 -6.10 -31.22 32.04
N LEU A 498 -5.42 -31.28 30.90
CA LEU A 498 -4.67 -32.47 30.46
C LEU A 498 -3.50 -32.76 31.43
N LEU A 499 -2.75 -31.74 31.81
CA LEU A 499 -1.66 -31.90 32.77
C LEU A 499 -2.16 -32.37 34.15
N LEU A 500 -3.31 -31.87 34.62
CA LEU A 500 -3.92 -32.29 35.85
C LEU A 500 -4.37 -33.76 35.77
N LEU A 501 -4.98 -34.17 34.64
CA LEU A 501 -5.37 -35.56 34.41
C LEU A 501 -4.13 -36.47 34.38
N LEU A 502 -3.08 -36.13 33.67
CA LEU A 502 -1.84 -36.89 33.67
C LEU A 502 -1.22 -37.01 35.06
N TYR A 503 -1.18 -35.90 35.81
CA TYR A 503 -0.70 -35.91 37.20
C TYR A 503 -1.51 -36.88 38.10
N THR A 504 -2.85 -36.83 38.00
CA THR A 504 -3.72 -37.70 38.77
C THR A 504 -3.54 -39.17 38.39
N LEU A 505 -3.43 -39.50 37.08
CA LEU A 505 -3.16 -40.87 36.61
C LEU A 505 -1.80 -41.39 37.12
N ILE A 506 -0.75 -40.57 37.06
CA ILE A 506 0.57 -40.92 37.59
C ILE A 506 0.50 -41.17 39.11
N LYS A 507 -0.23 -40.33 39.85
CA LYS A 507 -0.41 -40.50 41.31
C LYS A 507 -1.16 -41.77 41.64
N ILE A 508 -2.25 -42.07 40.93
CA ILE A 508 -3.00 -43.32 41.07
C ILE A 508 -2.09 -44.51 40.76
N GLY A 509 -1.39 -44.53 39.64
CA GLY A 509 -0.47 -45.58 39.24
C GLY A 509 0.62 -45.86 40.29
N ARG A 510 1.21 -44.77 40.85
CA ARG A 510 2.20 -44.88 41.94
C ARG A 510 1.58 -45.49 43.21
N THR A 511 0.34 -45.11 43.55
CA THR A 511 -0.37 -45.65 44.73
C THR A 511 -0.70 -47.13 44.56
N VAL A 512 -1.24 -47.52 43.40
CA VAL A 512 -1.52 -48.93 43.07
C VAL A 512 -0.23 -49.77 43.11
N ASN A 513 0.84 -49.30 42.50
CA ASN A 513 2.13 -49.99 42.49
C ASN A 513 2.72 -50.15 43.91
N ARG A 514 2.52 -49.16 44.80
CA ARG A 514 2.89 -49.23 46.20
C ARG A 514 2.07 -50.25 46.97
N MET A 515 0.74 -50.34 46.71
CA MET A 515 -0.15 -51.37 47.30
C MET A 515 0.24 -52.77 46.85
N ILE A 516 0.51 -53.01 45.59
CA ILE A 516 0.95 -54.29 45.03
C ILE A 516 2.28 -54.73 45.65
N ARG A 517 3.23 -53.86 45.79
CA ARG A 517 4.54 -54.15 46.43
C ARG A 517 4.38 -54.50 47.93
N ASN A 518 3.47 -53.84 48.63
CA ASN A 518 3.23 -54.10 50.05
C ASN A 518 2.50 -55.45 50.25
N THR A 519 1.53 -55.79 49.38
CA THR A 519 0.86 -57.11 49.40
C THR A 519 1.81 -58.26 48.99
N GLY A 520 2.77 -58.02 48.12
CA GLY A 520 3.82 -59.00 47.77
C GLY A 520 4.77 -59.32 48.96
N LYS A 521 5.08 -58.30 49.76
CA LYS A 521 5.93 -58.49 50.99
C LYS A 521 5.19 -59.25 52.09
N LEU A 522 3.86 -59.14 52.26
CA LEU A 522 3.07 -59.84 53.22
C LEU A 522 2.84 -61.32 52.85
N LYS A 523 3.02 -61.73 51.58
CA LYS A 523 2.97 -63.11 51.12
C LYS A 523 4.29 -63.88 51.18
N SER A 524 5.38 -63.20 51.44
CA SER A 524 6.77 -63.76 51.52
C SER A 524 7.30 -63.84 52.96
N SER A 525 6.53 -63.42 53.96
CA SER A 525 6.75 -63.62 55.39
C SER A 525 5.78 -64.76 55.90
#